data_e640be852e9c54a4a884502b7736d488
#
_entry.id   e640be852e9c54a4a884502b7736d488
#
_cell.length_a   1.000
_cell.length_b   1.000
_cell.length_c   1.000
_cell.angle_alpha   90.00
_cell.angle_beta   90.00
_cell.angle_gamma   90.00
#
_symmetry.space_group_name_H-M   'P 1'
#
loop_
_entity.id
_entity.type
_entity.pdbx_description
1 polymer ?
#
loop_
_entity_poly.entity_id
_entity_poly.type
_entity_poly.pdbx_seq_one_letter_code
_entity_poly.pdbx_strand_id
1 'polypeptide(L)'
;MINTNKEELLIGLVSDTHVPTRTDKVPEVILKDFKDKNVDYVFHMGDFTSIDIYEQFIETFGKDKVFAVIGNMDAGSSELKDILPESLEFDLYGHKIFITHGTGGPSMIVRRLNKSHDLSKYDIIIFGHVHRPYNEVWRDGKLYLNPGTPTDKRFTDINSYGYLRISKDKVEPEIIHL
;
A
#
# COMPACT_ATOMS: atom_id res chain seq x y z
N MET A 1 6.12 11.06 11.52
CA MET A 1 4.76 11.61 11.31
C MET A 1 4.72 12.26 9.94
N ILE A 2 3.63 12.06 9.20
CA ILE A 2 3.39 12.70 7.91
C ILE A 2 3.17 14.20 8.13
N ASN A 3 3.83 15.01 7.31
CA ASN A 3 3.71 16.46 7.37
C ASN A 3 2.58 16.92 6.44
N THR A 4 1.54 17.53 7.00
CA THR A 4 0.35 18.03 6.28
C THR A 4 0.40 19.57 6.07
N ASN A 5 1.58 20.18 6.11
CA ASN A 5 1.71 21.62 5.86
C ASN A 5 1.51 22.01 4.39
N LYS A 6 1.54 21.04 3.47
CA LYS A 6 1.14 21.25 2.08
C LYS A 6 -0.39 21.29 1.97
N GLU A 7 -0.91 21.92 0.95
CA GLU A 7 -2.35 21.93 0.66
C GLU A 7 -2.86 20.55 0.22
N GLU A 8 -2.00 19.77 -0.42
CA GLU A 8 -2.28 18.43 -0.95
C GLU A 8 -1.04 17.56 -0.85
N LEU A 9 -1.24 16.26 -0.62
CA LEU A 9 -0.20 15.23 -0.68
C LEU A 9 -0.45 14.26 -1.84
N LEU A 10 0.63 13.85 -2.51
CA LEU A 10 0.65 12.76 -3.46
C LEU A 10 1.39 11.57 -2.85
N ILE A 11 0.68 10.48 -2.63
CA ILE A 11 1.21 9.26 -2.01
C ILE A 11 1.30 8.15 -3.06
N GLY A 12 2.50 7.60 -3.25
CA GLY A 12 2.69 6.39 -4.07
C GLY A 12 2.23 5.15 -3.31
N LEU A 13 1.49 4.29 -3.98
CA LEU A 13 0.94 3.05 -3.41
C LEU A 13 1.52 1.84 -4.12
N VAL A 14 2.09 0.91 -3.36
CA VAL A 14 2.63 -0.35 -3.86
C VAL A 14 2.39 -1.47 -2.84
N SER A 15 2.21 -2.69 -3.31
CA SER A 15 2.00 -3.87 -2.46
C SER A 15 2.48 -5.13 -3.15
N ASP A 16 2.73 -6.19 -2.39
CA ASP A 16 2.95 -7.53 -2.94
C ASP A 16 4.06 -7.57 -4.00
N THR A 17 5.20 -6.96 -3.69
CA THR A 17 6.36 -6.89 -4.59
C THR A 17 7.04 -8.24 -4.78
N HIS A 18 7.02 -9.09 -3.75
CA HIS A 18 7.47 -10.49 -3.80
C HIS A 18 8.85 -10.71 -4.45
N VAL A 19 9.80 -9.84 -4.19
CA VAL A 19 11.19 -9.99 -4.66
C VAL A 19 12.03 -10.64 -3.54
N PRO A 20 12.78 -11.69 -3.81
CA PRO A 20 13.05 -12.31 -5.11
C PRO A 20 12.11 -13.49 -5.45
N THR A 21 11.05 -13.71 -4.71
CA THR A 21 10.23 -14.93 -4.83
C THR A 21 9.38 -15.01 -6.10
N ARG A 22 9.12 -13.90 -6.79
CA ARG A 22 8.33 -13.80 -8.02
C ARG A 22 9.07 -13.21 -9.20
N THR A 23 10.01 -12.33 -8.93
CA THR A 23 10.85 -11.65 -9.89
C THR A 23 12.16 -11.26 -9.23
N ASP A 24 13.19 -11.01 -10.01
CA ASP A 24 14.53 -10.67 -9.49
C ASP A 24 14.62 -9.23 -8.97
N LYS A 25 13.69 -8.35 -9.37
CA LYS A 25 13.71 -6.93 -8.97
C LYS A 25 12.33 -6.28 -9.03
N VAL A 26 12.14 -5.22 -8.26
CA VAL A 26 11.00 -4.32 -8.40
C VAL A 26 11.06 -3.66 -9.78
N PRO A 27 9.94 -3.58 -10.54
CA PRO A 27 9.94 -2.89 -11.83
C PRO A 27 10.43 -1.44 -11.70
N GLU A 28 11.52 -1.11 -12.40
CA GLU A 28 12.17 0.20 -12.32
C GLU A 28 11.24 1.36 -12.68
N VAL A 29 10.25 1.08 -13.54
CA VAL A 29 9.25 2.08 -13.96
C VAL A 29 8.50 2.66 -12.76
N ILE A 30 8.24 1.87 -11.71
CA ILE A 30 7.51 2.33 -10.51
C ILE A 30 8.36 3.34 -9.73
N LEU A 31 9.60 2.94 -9.43
CA LEU A 31 10.53 3.80 -8.68
C LEU A 31 10.80 5.10 -9.43
N LYS A 32 10.95 4.98 -10.77
CA LYS A 32 11.13 6.13 -11.65
C LYS A 32 9.90 7.04 -11.67
N ASP A 33 8.71 6.47 -11.87
CA ASP A 33 7.45 7.25 -11.94
C ASP A 33 7.16 7.96 -10.61
N PHE A 34 7.38 7.29 -9.47
CA PHE A 34 7.26 7.93 -8.16
C PHE A 34 8.24 9.11 -7.98
N LYS A 35 9.49 8.97 -8.48
CA LYS A 35 10.46 10.07 -8.48
C LYS A 35 10.04 11.20 -9.41
N ASP A 36 9.67 10.89 -10.64
CA ASP A 36 9.31 11.88 -11.66
C ASP A 36 8.08 12.70 -11.23
N LYS A 37 7.10 12.06 -10.58
CA LYS A 37 5.93 12.73 -10.00
C LYS A 37 6.20 13.37 -8.64
N ASN A 38 7.41 13.19 -8.11
CA ASN A 38 7.83 13.73 -6.81
C ASN A 38 6.82 13.42 -5.70
N VAL A 39 6.49 12.12 -5.52
CA VAL A 39 5.58 11.69 -4.46
C VAL A 39 6.07 12.15 -3.09
N ASP A 40 5.17 12.60 -2.25
CA ASP A 40 5.50 13.07 -0.91
C ASP A 40 5.86 11.92 0.01
N TYR A 41 5.12 10.81 -0.13
CA TYR A 41 5.27 9.58 0.66
C TYR A 41 5.03 8.35 -0.20
N VAL A 42 5.53 7.20 0.26
CA VAL A 42 5.26 5.89 -0.32
C VAL A 42 4.64 5.00 0.77
N PHE A 43 3.51 4.39 0.45
CA PHE A 43 2.88 3.36 1.29
C PHE A 43 3.06 2.00 0.64
N HIS A 44 3.60 1.05 1.40
CA HIS A 44 3.76 -0.34 0.96
C HIS A 44 2.95 -1.27 1.86
N MET A 45 1.97 -1.97 1.28
CA MET A 45 1.03 -2.79 2.01
C MET A 45 1.49 -4.25 2.24
N GLY A 46 2.84 -4.46 2.36
CA GLY A 46 3.42 -5.75 2.75
C GLY A 46 3.73 -6.70 1.60
N ASP A 47 4.22 -7.89 1.95
CA ASP A 47 4.73 -8.92 1.06
C ASP A 47 5.91 -8.43 0.20
N PHE A 48 6.94 -7.94 0.89
CA PHE A 48 8.26 -7.62 0.32
C PHE A 48 9.01 -8.90 -0.07
N THR A 49 9.01 -9.85 0.88
CA THR A 49 9.76 -11.13 0.91
C THR A 49 11.28 -11.03 1.11
N SER A 50 11.86 -9.84 1.10
CA SER A 50 13.24 -9.55 1.49
C SER A 50 13.36 -8.18 2.14
N ILE A 51 14.24 -8.08 3.14
CA ILE A 51 14.60 -6.80 3.77
C ILE A 51 15.26 -5.85 2.76
N ASP A 52 16.02 -6.36 1.80
CA ASP A 52 16.72 -5.56 0.78
C ASP A 52 15.73 -4.70 -0.03
N ILE A 53 14.51 -5.21 -0.24
CA ILE A 53 13.48 -4.46 -0.98
C ILE A 53 12.92 -3.32 -0.14
N TYR A 54 12.68 -3.56 1.14
CA TYR A 54 12.30 -2.47 2.05
C TYR A 54 13.39 -1.40 2.12
N GLU A 55 14.66 -1.82 2.25
CA GLU A 55 15.82 -0.91 2.25
C GLU A 55 15.94 -0.16 0.92
N GLN A 56 15.70 -0.80 -0.22
CA GLN A 56 15.70 -0.13 -1.54
C GLN A 56 14.69 1.01 -1.60
N PHE A 57 13.47 0.84 -1.05
CA PHE A 57 12.49 1.92 -0.97
C PHE A 57 12.97 3.05 -0.05
N ILE A 58 13.56 2.72 1.09
CA ILE A 58 14.11 3.71 2.03
C ILE A 58 15.26 4.49 1.41
N GLU A 59 16.20 3.82 0.74
CA GLU A 59 17.32 4.47 0.05
C GLU A 59 16.84 5.36 -1.10
N THR A 60 15.78 4.93 -1.78
CA THR A 60 15.24 5.64 -2.94
C THR A 60 14.47 6.89 -2.57
N PHE A 61 13.67 6.85 -1.49
CA PHE A 61 12.72 7.92 -1.15
C PHE A 61 13.01 8.60 0.20
N GLY A 62 13.81 7.97 1.05
CA GLY A 62 14.11 8.42 2.41
C GLY A 62 13.26 7.71 3.47
N LYS A 63 13.88 7.39 4.61
CA LYS A 63 13.25 6.64 5.70
C LYS A 63 11.99 7.31 6.25
N ASP A 64 11.97 8.63 6.29
CA ASP A 64 10.83 9.40 6.81
C ASP A 64 9.66 9.50 5.83
N LYS A 65 9.84 9.02 4.59
CA LYS A 65 8.83 9.06 3.54
C LYS A 65 8.22 7.70 3.20
N VAL A 66 8.82 6.60 3.65
CA VAL A 66 8.32 5.24 3.40
C VAL A 66 7.60 4.71 4.63
N PHE A 67 6.33 4.38 4.46
CA PHE A 67 5.50 3.74 5.48
C PHE A 67 5.05 2.39 4.98
N ALA A 68 5.28 1.35 5.76
CA ALA A 68 4.99 -0.01 5.34
C ALA A 68 4.39 -0.85 6.47
N VAL A 69 3.61 -1.84 6.09
CA VAL A 69 3.11 -2.88 6.99
C VAL A 69 3.68 -4.23 6.61
N ILE A 70 3.69 -5.17 7.54
CA ILE A 70 4.14 -6.53 7.27
C ILE A 70 3.07 -7.32 6.50
N GLY A 71 3.49 -8.16 5.54
CA GLY A 71 2.62 -9.10 4.84
C GLY A 71 2.81 -10.55 5.32
N ASN A 72 1.94 -11.44 4.87
CA ASN A 72 2.01 -12.85 5.29
C ASN A 72 3.24 -13.58 4.72
N MET A 73 3.76 -13.18 3.56
CA MET A 73 4.99 -13.75 2.98
C MET A 73 6.27 -13.19 3.61
N ASP A 74 6.16 -12.10 4.36
CA ASP A 74 7.27 -11.53 5.13
C ASP A 74 7.51 -12.31 6.44
N ALA A 75 6.60 -13.21 6.80
CA ALA A 75 6.66 -13.99 8.04
C ALA A 75 7.92 -14.87 8.18
N GLY A 76 8.62 -15.14 7.08
CA GLY A 76 9.92 -15.83 7.06
C GLY A 76 11.12 -14.94 7.44
N SER A 77 11.00 -13.62 7.37
CA SER A 77 12.04 -12.66 7.72
C SER A 77 11.88 -12.16 9.15
N SER A 78 12.83 -12.50 10.02
CA SER A 78 12.89 -11.94 11.38
C SER A 78 13.09 -10.43 11.35
N GLU A 79 13.92 -9.93 10.43
CA GLU A 79 14.27 -8.53 10.28
C GLU A 79 13.03 -7.67 9.92
N LEU A 80 12.23 -8.10 8.95
CA LEU A 80 10.98 -7.40 8.60
C LEU A 80 9.96 -7.43 9.74
N LYS A 81 9.86 -8.55 10.48
CA LYS A 81 8.97 -8.66 11.65
C LYS A 81 9.33 -7.70 12.78
N ASP A 82 10.63 -7.46 12.97
CA ASP A 82 11.10 -6.60 14.05
C ASP A 82 10.85 -5.11 13.77
N ILE A 83 10.70 -4.73 12.49
CA ILE A 83 10.60 -3.32 12.08
C ILE A 83 9.25 -2.92 11.51
N LEU A 84 8.47 -3.85 10.94
CA LEU A 84 7.20 -3.53 10.28
C LEU A 84 6.00 -3.88 11.18
N PRO A 85 5.08 -2.95 11.40
CA PRO A 85 3.83 -3.21 12.11
C PRO A 85 2.83 -3.98 11.23
N GLU A 86 1.82 -4.60 11.86
CA GLU A 86 0.69 -5.25 11.17
C GLU A 86 -0.26 -4.25 10.52
N SER A 87 -0.34 -3.04 11.08
CA SER A 87 -1.18 -1.97 10.57
C SER A 87 -0.62 -0.60 10.90
N LEU A 88 -1.01 0.39 10.11
CA LEU A 88 -0.72 1.81 10.32
C LEU A 88 -2.01 2.62 10.27
N GLU A 89 -2.03 3.71 11.03
CA GLU A 89 -3.14 4.65 11.08
C GLU A 89 -2.64 6.06 10.80
N PHE A 90 -3.40 6.81 10.02
CA PHE A 90 -3.09 8.22 9.74
C PHE A 90 -4.37 9.05 9.82
N ASP A 91 -4.20 10.31 10.20
CA ASP A 91 -5.18 11.37 10.00
C ASP A 91 -4.54 12.40 9.06
N LEU A 92 -5.01 12.43 7.82
CA LEU A 92 -4.50 13.33 6.81
C LEU A 92 -5.62 14.28 6.39
N TYR A 93 -5.49 15.54 6.74
CA TYR A 93 -6.48 16.59 6.48
C TYR A 93 -7.88 16.29 7.04
N GLY A 94 -7.99 15.47 8.08
CA GLY A 94 -9.26 15.02 8.68
C GLY A 94 -9.81 13.72 8.09
N HIS A 95 -9.16 13.14 7.06
CA HIS A 95 -9.47 11.81 6.57
C HIS A 95 -8.70 10.76 7.37
N LYS A 96 -9.41 9.84 8.00
CA LYS A 96 -8.82 8.75 8.79
C LYS A 96 -8.54 7.56 7.91
N ILE A 97 -7.27 7.18 7.84
CA ILE A 97 -6.75 6.12 6.98
C ILE A 97 -6.28 4.95 7.82
N PHE A 98 -6.68 3.74 7.45
CA PHE A 98 -6.18 2.49 8.00
C PHE A 98 -5.43 1.73 6.91
N ILE A 99 -4.22 1.26 7.21
CA ILE A 99 -3.38 0.48 6.30
C ILE A 99 -3.09 -0.86 6.94
N THR A 100 -3.28 -1.94 6.21
CA THR A 100 -2.92 -3.31 6.61
C THR A 100 -2.66 -4.15 5.37
N HIS A 101 -2.00 -5.30 5.53
CA HIS A 101 -1.84 -6.21 4.40
C HIS A 101 -3.15 -6.91 4.04
N GLY A 102 -3.91 -7.34 5.04
CA GLY A 102 -5.13 -8.09 4.82
C GLY A 102 -4.92 -9.61 4.82
N THR A 103 -6.02 -10.35 4.61
CA THR A 103 -6.02 -11.82 4.59
C THR A 103 -7.23 -12.39 3.85
N GLY A 104 -7.05 -13.52 3.16
CA GLY A 104 -8.13 -14.26 2.50
C GLY A 104 -8.33 -13.93 1.03
N GLY A 105 -9.24 -14.62 0.36
CA GLY A 105 -9.44 -14.50 -1.08
C GLY A 105 -10.11 -13.19 -1.51
N PRO A 106 -9.95 -12.79 -2.80
CA PRO A 106 -10.43 -11.52 -3.34
C PRO A 106 -11.91 -11.24 -3.11
N SER A 107 -12.77 -12.23 -3.27
CA SER A 107 -14.23 -12.07 -3.12
C SER A 107 -14.68 -11.79 -1.69
N MET A 108 -13.82 -12.02 -0.70
CA MET A 108 -14.15 -11.91 0.72
C MET A 108 -13.27 -10.91 1.47
N ILE A 109 -12.32 -10.27 0.80
CA ILE A 109 -11.29 -9.45 1.45
C ILE A 109 -11.90 -8.34 2.31
N VAL A 110 -12.83 -7.54 1.78
CA VAL A 110 -13.43 -6.45 2.53
C VAL A 110 -14.22 -6.96 3.74
N ARG A 111 -14.95 -8.08 3.60
CA ARG A 111 -15.67 -8.67 4.74
C ARG A 111 -14.73 -9.18 5.82
N ARG A 112 -13.56 -9.73 5.43
CA ARG A 112 -12.54 -10.19 6.37
C ARG A 112 -11.87 -9.03 7.08
N LEU A 113 -11.52 -7.97 6.37
CA LEU A 113 -10.98 -6.73 6.97
C LEU A 113 -11.93 -6.20 8.05
N ASN A 114 -13.23 -6.07 7.73
CA ASN A 114 -14.24 -5.62 8.70
C ASN A 114 -14.47 -6.58 9.87
N LYS A 115 -14.16 -7.88 9.70
CA LYS A 115 -14.25 -8.86 10.80
C LYS A 115 -13.03 -8.83 11.71
N SER A 116 -11.84 -8.58 11.12
CA SER A 116 -10.57 -8.66 11.84
C SER A 116 -10.18 -7.35 12.54
N HIS A 117 -10.73 -6.24 12.09
CA HIS A 117 -10.41 -4.91 12.58
C HIS A 117 -11.68 -4.10 12.86
N ASP A 118 -11.67 -3.28 13.91
CA ASP A 118 -12.69 -2.25 14.07
C ASP A 118 -12.39 -1.07 13.14
N LEU A 119 -13.02 -1.10 11.96
CA LEU A 119 -12.86 -0.08 10.94
C LEU A 119 -13.86 1.07 11.06
N SER A 120 -14.66 1.13 12.12
CA SER A 120 -15.77 2.09 12.27
C SER A 120 -15.33 3.55 12.17
N LYS A 121 -14.13 3.87 12.66
CA LYS A 121 -13.59 5.24 12.72
C LYS A 121 -12.83 5.70 11.47
N TYR A 122 -12.62 4.82 10.47
CA TYR A 122 -11.81 5.14 9.30
C TYR A 122 -12.69 5.43 8.08
N ASP A 123 -12.18 6.31 7.21
CA ASP A 123 -12.80 6.72 5.95
C ASP A 123 -12.19 5.97 4.76
N ILE A 124 -10.89 5.66 4.88
CA ILE A 124 -10.09 5.03 3.82
C ILE A 124 -9.38 3.81 4.39
N ILE A 125 -9.55 2.66 3.74
CA ILE A 125 -8.87 1.41 4.08
C ILE A 125 -7.97 1.01 2.90
N ILE A 126 -6.65 0.99 3.12
CA ILE A 126 -5.67 0.62 2.10
C ILE A 126 -5.10 -0.74 2.47
N PHE A 127 -5.08 -1.67 1.52
CA PHE A 127 -4.68 -3.05 1.77
C PHE A 127 -3.96 -3.67 0.56
N GLY A 128 -3.32 -4.83 0.75
CA GLY A 128 -2.64 -5.63 -0.27
C GLY A 128 -3.24 -7.03 -0.44
N HIS A 129 -2.39 -8.06 -0.44
CA HIS A 129 -2.69 -9.49 -0.33
C HIS A 129 -3.40 -10.15 -1.52
N VAL A 130 -4.40 -9.52 -2.11
CA VAL A 130 -5.22 -10.16 -3.16
C VAL A 130 -4.65 -10.01 -4.56
N HIS A 131 -3.54 -9.31 -4.73
CA HIS A 131 -2.78 -9.09 -5.97
C HIS A 131 -3.58 -8.39 -7.10
N ARG A 132 -4.88 -8.26 -6.96
CA ARG A 132 -5.74 -7.55 -7.91
C ARG A 132 -5.99 -6.13 -7.43
N PRO A 133 -5.92 -5.14 -8.32
CA PRO A 133 -6.28 -3.79 -7.95
C PRO A 133 -7.74 -3.71 -7.50
N TYR A 134 -7.96 -2.88 -6.50
CA TYR A 134 -9.29 -2.63 -5.94
C TYR A 134 -9.43 -1.14 -5.61
N ASN A 135 -10.49 -0.51 -6.07
CA ASN A 135 -10.76 0.91 -5.84
C ASN A 135 -12.28 1.12 -5.83
N GLU A 136 -12.90 0.95 -4.68
CA GLU A 136 -14.35 1.03 -4.54
C GLU A 136 -14.77 1.72 -3.24
N VAL A 137 -15.78 2.56 -3.35
CA VAL A 137 -16.52 3.08 -2.19
C VAL A 137 -17.67 2.11 -1.88
N TRP A 138 -17.67 1.58 -0.66
CA TRP A 138 -18.68 0.65 -0.22
C TRP A 138 -19.92 1.37 0.32
N ARG A 139 -20.99 0.58 0.61
CA ARG A 139 -22.29 1.08 1.12
C ARG A 139 -22.17 1.83 2.46
N ASP A 140 -21.13 1.59 3.22
CA ASP A 140 -20.79 2.27 4.47
C ASP A 140 -20.10 3.64 4.23
N GLY A 141 -19.91 4.02 2.97
CA GLY A 141 -19.26 5.27 2.56
C GLY A 141 -17.75 5.23 2.59
N LYS A 142 -17.11 4.10 2.96
CA LYS A 142 -15.66 3.97 3.08
C LYS A 142 -15.02 3.61 1.74
N LEU A 143 -13.87 4.22 1.46
CA LEU A 143 -13.02 3.84 0.34
C LEU A 143 -12.17 2.62 0.72
N TYR A 144 -12.27 1.54 -0.04
CA TYR A 144 -11.39 0.39 0.02
C TYR A 144 -10.46 0.40 -1.19
N LEU A 145 -9.14 0.43 -0.95
CA LEU A 145 -8.13 0.65 -1.97
C LEU A 145 -7.01 -0.39 -1.87
N ASN A 146 -6.72 -1.05 -2.98
CA ASN A 146 -5.57 -1.94 -3.13
C ASN A 146 -4.89 -1.63 -4.47
N PRO A 147 -3.59 -1.28 -4.49
CA PRO A 147 -2.89 -0.97 -5.73
C PRO A 147 -2.63 -2.20 -6.62
N GLY A 148 -2.91 -3.42 -6.12
CA GLY A 148 -2.54 -4.67 -6.79
C GLY A 148 -1.07 -5.04 -6.54
N THR A 149 -0.55 -5.94 -7.36
CA THR A 149 0.85 -6.38 -7.35
C THR A 149 1.58 -5.92 -8.61
N PRO A 150 2.83 -5.45 -8.52
CA PRO A 150 3.59 -5.08 -9.71
C PRO A 150 4.31 -6.26 -10.40
N THR A 151 4.30 -7.45 -9.80
CA THR A 151 5.22 -8.54 -10.18
C THR A 151 4.56 -9.89 -10.40
N ASP A 152 3.51 -10.22 -9.65
CA ASP A 152 2.91 -11.56 -9.67
C ASP A 152 1.85 -11.69 -10.77
N LYS A 153 2.08 -12.61 -11.71
CA LYS A 153 1.14 -12.95 -12.79
C LYS A 153 0.36 -14.26 -12.56
N ARG A 154 0.49 -14.88 -11.37
CA ARG A 154 -0.19 -16.16 -11.08
C ARG A 154 -1.62 -15.96 -10.61
N PHE A 155 -1.91 -14.83 -9.96
CA PHE A 155 -3.21 -14.52 -9.38
C PHE A 155 -3.92 -13.35 -10.07
N THR A 156 -3.22 -12.68 -10.98
CA THR A 156 -3.79 -11.57 -11.76
C THR A 156 -3.10 -11.48 -13.12
N ASP A 157 -3.86 -11.13 -14.14
CA ASP A 157 -3.32 -10.80 -15.48
C ASP A 157 -2.86 -9.34 -15.57
N ILE A 158 -3.13 -8.55 -14.52
CA ILE A 158 -2.86 -7.11 -14.47
C ILE A 158 -1.84 -6.86 -13.36
N ASN A 159 -0.62 -6.47 -13.73
CA ASN A 159 0.32 -5.88 -12.80
C ASN A 159 0.02 -4.40 -12.64
N SER A 160 0.12 -3.88 -11.41
CA SER A 160 -0.29 -2.52 -11.11
C SER A 160 0.40 -1.96 -9.86
N TYR A 161 0.35 -0.66 -9.74
CA TYR A 161 0.66 0.16 -8.58
C TYR A 161 -0.33 1.33 -8.56
N GLY A 162 -0.20 2.28 -7.65
CA GLY A 162 -1.17 3.34 -7.63
C GLY A 162 -0.69 4.63 -6.98
N TYR A 163 -1.62 5.56 -6.91
CA TYR A 163 -1.48 6.83 -6.21
C TYR A 163 -2.71 7.11 -5.36
N LEU A 164 -2.49 7.87 -4.30
CA LEU A 164 -3.54 8.55 -3.57
C LEU A 164 -3.19 10.03 -3.50
N ARG A 165 -3.98 10.86 -4.16
CA ARG A 165 -3.93 12.30 -4.02
C ARG A 165 -4.94 12.69 -2.95
N ILE A 166 -4.48 13.40 -1.92
CA ILE A 166 -5.32 13.71 -0.76
C ILE A 166 -5.11 15.16 -0.29
N SER A 167 -6.20 15.85 -0.07
CA SER A 167 -6.28 17.18 0.52
C SER A 167 -7.49 17.25 1.45
N LYS A 168 -7.76 18.41 2.04
CA LYS A 168 -8.92 18.61 2.91
C LYS A 168 -10.25 18.25 2.24
N ASP A 169 -10.40 18.62 0.96
CA ASP A 169 -11.66 18.52 0.24
C ASP A 169 -11.65 17.43 -0.84
N LYS A 170 -10.55 16.66 -0.97
CA LYS A 170 -10.37 15.78 -2.11
C LYS A 170 -9.61 14.51 -1.74
N VAL A 171 -10.16 13.37 -2.17
CA VAL A 171 -9.53 12.05 -2.08
C VAL A 171 -9.64 11.41 -3.46
N GLU A 172 -8.51 11.31 -4.15
CA GLU A 172 -8.44 10.77 -5.52
C GLU A 172 -7.45 9.60 -5.58
N PRO A 173 -7.94 8.36 -5.49
CA PRO A 173 -7.15 7.18 -5.78
C PRO A 173 -7.01 6.98 -7.29
N GLU A 174 -5.83 6.56 -7.73
CA GLU A 174 -5.54 6.20 -9.11
C GLU A 174 -4.78 4.86 -9.15
N ILE A 175 -5.20 3.94 -10.02
CA ILE A 175 -4.50 2.68 -10.27
C ILE A 175 -3.82 2.76 -11.64
N ILE A 176 -2.52 2.45 -11.65
CA ILE A 176 -1.70 2.43 -12.87
C ILE A 176 -1.43 0.98 -13.25
N HIS A 177 -1.76 0.60 -14.45
CA HIS A 177 -1.46 -0.71 -15.02
C HIS A 177 -0.09 -0.71 -15.70
N LEU A 178 0.67 -1.81 -15.49
CA LEU A 178 2.00 -2.03 -16.05
C LEU A 178 1.95 -2.84 -17.34
#